data_453076eb186bf959b282dc185d41bd1a
#
_entry.id   453076eb186bf959b282dc185d41bd1a
#
_cell.length_a   1.000
_cell.length_b   1.000
_cell.length_c   1.000
_cell.angle_alpha   90.00
_cell.angle_beta   90.00
_cell.angle_gamma   90.00
#
_symmetry.space_group_name_H-M   'P 1'
#
loop_
_entity.id
_entity.type
_entity.pdbx_description
1 polymer ?
#
loop_
_entity_poly.entity_id
_entity_poly.type
_entity_poly.pdbx_seq_one_letter_code
_entity_poly.pdbx_strand_id
1 'polypeptide(L)'
;MKKMMLVICVLSAASLCRAQAPPSLGSAASFSALAGGPAAGAVTCTTSTLTGDVGVVSPGTFTNTGCSITGAVNTNATAAYADFLTAYGALGSDECTQILTTLDGQVLSPGVYCVAAAATSTSSVLTLNGPSNGTWIFRIGTGGTGALTGTSFSVVMAGGGVPCNVYWWVAQAATMTDSNFVGTILAGADITVTRGTFIGRALAGGSGTTLSPAGAVTLTNTVLGGCGSTPAPGTGTIKVTGGGQIPVPDVSSPGTASFGFNAGTGQGGTSGHFNYVNHVNGLHVDGTVNDIVVIAFNADGSPNTVLFSGTCGSGCAFTVTVEDNGEPGINDQFGVTITGTVSEVRSQRLISSGNIQFHP
;
A
#
# COMPACT_ATOMS: atom_id res chain seq x y z
N MET A 1 -28.50 35.59 -57.13
CA MET A 1 -28.46 35.50 -55.66
C MET A 1 -27.76 34.18 -55.32
N LYS A 2 -26.42 34.22 -55.01
CA LYS A 2 -25.64 33.04 -54.57
C LYS A 2 -25.78 32.89 -53.08
N LYS A 3 -26.37 31.77 -52.60
CA LYS A 3 -26.39 31.42 -51.19
C LYS A 3 -25.04 30.87 -50.77
N MET A 4 -24.33 31.61 -49.94
CA MET A 4 -23.08 31.20 -49.32
C MET A 4 -23.40 30.33 -48.08
N MET A 5 -23.10 29.05 -48.18
CA MET A 5 -23.30 28.07 -47.10
C MET A 5 -22.08 28.14 -46.16
N LEU A 6 -22.31 28.66 -44.97
CA LEU A 6 -21.30 28.75 -43.90
C LEU A 6 -21.19 27.37 -43.23
N VAL A 7 -20.12 26.65 -43.50
CA VAL A 7 -19.78 25.41 -42.79
C VAL A 7 -19.10 25.78 -41.47
N ILE A 8 -19.81 25.65 -40.35
CA ILE A 8 -19.26 25.77 -39.02
C ILE A 8 -18.57 24.46 -38.68
N CYS A 9 -17.23 24.46 -38.74
CA CYS A 9 -16.39 23.35 -38.29
C CYS A 9 -16.36 23.38 -36.74
N VAL A 10 -17.14 22.52 -36.09
CA VAL A 10 -17.06 22.32 -34.64
C VAL A 10 -15.80 21.51 -34.35
N LEU A 11 -14.74 22.17 -33.92
CA LEU A 11 -13.59 21.51 -33.32
C LEU A 11 -14.02 20.93 -31.96
N SER A 12 -14.29 19.65 -31.91
CA SER A 12 -14.36 18.92 -30.65
C SER A 12 -12.94 18.85 -30.07
N ALA A 13 -12.66 19.68 -29.06
CA ALA A 13 -11.48 19.52 -28.24
C ALA A 13 -11.60 18.18 -27.50
N ALA A 14 -10.98 17.15 -28.05
CA ALA A 14 -10.71 15.93 -27.30
C ALA A 14 -9.77 16.32 -26.16
N SER A 15 -10.28 16.37 -24.94
CA SER A 15 -9.48 16.47 -23.73
C SER A 15 -8.59 15.23 -23.71
N LEU A 16 -7.33 15.39 -24.13
CA LEU A 16 -6.30 14.38 -23.93
C LEU A 16 -6.16 14.21 -22.42
N CYS A 17 -6.77 13.15 -21.89
CA CYS A 17 -6.52 12.71 -20.53
C CYS A 17 -5.03 12.36 -20.46
N ARG A 18 -4.20 13.32 -20.05
CA ARG A 18 -2.78 13.05 -19.80
C ARG A 18 -2.71 12.09 -18.64
N ALA A 19 -2.13 10.91 -18.86
CA ALA A 19 -1.75 10.04 -17.78
C ALA A 19 -0.83 10.84 -16.84
N GLN A 20 -1.21 10.94 -15.56
CA GLN A 20 -0.40 11.61 -14.55
C GLN A 20 0.90 10.84 -14.41
N ALA A 21 2.04 11.53 -14.56
CA ALA A 21 3.34 10.91 -14.36
C ALA A 21 3.61 10.72 -12.85
N PRO A 22 4.19 9.60 -12.43
CA PRO A 22 4.60 9.42 -11.05
C PRO A 22 5.67 10.47 -10.66
N PRO A 23 5.66 10.99 -9.42
CA PRO A 23 6.70 11.91 -8.96
C PRO A 23 8.06 11.20 -8.91
N SER A 24 9.13 11.93 -9.22
CA SER A 24 10.47 11.41 -8.99
C SER A 24 10.80 11.48 -7.49
N LEU A 25 11.11 10.35 -6.90
CA LEU A 25 11.56 10.27 -5.51
C LEU A 25 13.09 10.35 -5.38
N GLY A 26 13.85 10.35 -6.49
CA GLY A 26 15.31 10.38 -6.48
C GLY A 26 15.90 9.33 -5.54
N SER A 27 16.85 9.72 -4.69
CA SER A 27 17.48 8.82 -3.70
C SER A 27 16.54 8.43 -2.55
N ALA A 28 15.39 9.10 -2.36
CA ALA A 28 14.37 8.65 -1.40
C ALA A 28 13.63 7.37 -1.87
N ALA A 29 13.78 6.98 -3.12
CA ALA A 29 13.10 5.82 -3.68
C ALA A 29 13.50 4.48 -3.04
N SER A 30 14.72 4.35 -2.49
CA SER A 30 15.18 3.13 -1.81
C SER A 30 14.67 3.00 -0.37
N PHE A 31 14.19 4.08 0.23
CA PHE A 31 13.77 4.10 1.63
C PHE A 31 12.35 3.58 1.81
N SER A 32 12.17 2.62 2.69
CA SER A 32 10.86 2.22 3.22
C SER A 32 10.37 3.20 4.28
N ALA A 33 11.28 3.69 5.14
CA ALA A 33 11.00 4.70 6.15
C ALA A 33 12.05 5.81 6.12
N LEU A 34 11.61 7.06 6.02
CA LEU A 34 12.49 8.24 6.05
C LEU A 34 11.86 9.31 6.92
N ALA A 35 12.63 9.80 7.89
CA ALA A 35 12.21 10.83 8.84
C ALA A 35 13.14 12.03 8.78
N GLY A 36 12.57 13.24 8.79
CA GLY A 36 13.35 14.48 8.82
C GLY A 36 12.49 15.66 9.24
N GLY A 37 13.09 16.83 9.28
CA GLY A 37 12.41 18.07 9.64
C GLY A 37 13.33 19.05 10.36
N PRO A 38 12.88 20.31 10.57
CA PRO A 38 13.69 21.33 11.23
C PRO A 38 14.12 21.00 12.66
N ALA A 39 13.37 20.13 13.36
CA ALA A 39 13.62 19.75 14.75
C ALA A 39 14.15 18.30 14.89
N ALA A 40 14.75 17.75 13.84
CA ALA A 40 15.22 16.38 13.77
C ALA A 40 14.12 15.31 13.85
N GLY A 41 13.88 14.61 12.75
CA GLY A 41 12.96 13.48 12.70
C GLY A 41 13.51 12.24 13.41
N ALA A 42 12.61 11.34 13.80
CA ALA A 42 12.98 10.05 14.37
C ALA A 42 12.29 8.91 13.64
N VAL A 43 12.98 7.78 13.47
CA VAL A 43 12.32 6.52 13.10
C VAL A 43 12.34 5.60 14.32
N THR A 44 11.15 5.22 14.79
CA THR A 44 10.99 4.26 15.88
C THR A 44 10.31 3.01 15.32
N CYS A 45 10.99 1.89 15.45
CA CYS A 45 10.52 0.61 14.95
C CYS A 45 10.42 -0.42 16.07
N THR A 46 9.24 -1.02 16.24
CA THR A 46 8.97 -2.04 17.25
C THR A 46 8.32 -3.26 16.61
N THR A 47 8.97 -4.42 16.70
CA THR A 47 8.45 -5.74 16.27
C THR A 47 7.83 -5.69 14.86
N SER A 48 8.55 -5.11 13.90
CA SER A 48 8.07 -4.90 12.52
C SER A 48 9.07 -5.41 11.50
N THR A 49 8.62 -5.66 10.28
CA THR A 49 9.48 -6.02 9.14
C THR A 49 9.51 -4.88 8.13
N LEU A 50 10.71 -4.41 7.79
CA LEU A 50 10.93 -3.33 6.83
C LEU A 50 11.73 -3.85 5.64
N THR A 51 11.14 -3.75 4.44
CA THR A 51 11.82 -4.07 3.18
C THR A 51 12.21 -2.78 2.48
N GLY A 52 13.50 -2.46 2.52
CA GLY A 52 14.09 -1.22 2.00
C GLY A 52 14.92 -0.50 3.06
N ASP A 53 15.53 0.61 2.67
CA ASP A 53 16.37 1.42 3.55
C ASP A 53 15.55 2.14 4.63
N VAL A 54 16.19 2.42 5.75
CA VAL A 54 15.67 3.28 6.82
C VAL A 54 16.57 4.49 6.97
N GLY A 55 15.99 5.69 6.97
CA GLY A 55 16.75 6.93 7.04
C GLY A 55 16.25 7.93 8.06
N VAL A 56 17.20 8.63 8.69
CA VAL A 56 16.94 9.84 9.47
C VAL A 56 17.92 10.93 9.07
N VAL A 57 17.49 12.19 9.17
CA VAL A 57 18.38 13.36 8.99
C VAL A 57 19.00 13.71 10.31
N SER A 58 20.34 13.85 10.34
CA SER A 58 21.08 14.26 11.56
C SER A 58 20.58 15.63 12.07
N PRO A 59 20.34 15.80 13.39
CA PRO A 59 20.63 14.89 14.51
C PRO A 59 19.50 13.91 14.86
N GLY A 60 18.66 13.50 13.90
CA GLY A 60 17.59 12.53 14.07
C GLY A 60 18.07 11.17 14.58
N THR A 61 17.17 10.42 15.18
CA THR A 61 17.47 9.14 15.83
C THR A 61 16.73 8.00 15.19
N PHE A 62 17.39 6.83 15.09
CA PHE A 62 16.74 5.57 14.75
C PHE A 62 16.75 4.65 15.98
N THR A 63 15.56 4.19 16.36
CA THR A 63 15.38 3.24 17.47
C THR A 63 14.78 1.96 16.93
N ASN A 64 15.47 0.84 17.14
CA ASN A 64 15.00 -0.50 16.74
C ASN A 64 14.77 -1.37 17.98
N THR A 65 13.53 -1.85 18.13
CA THR A 65 13.14 -2.79 19.18
C THR A 65 12.52 -4.03 18.52
N GLY A 66 13.38 -4.96 18.10
CA GLY A 66 12.95 -6.25 17.53
C GLY A 66 12.43 -6.17 16.09
N CYS A 67 12.85 -5.19 15.31
CA CYS A 67 12.50 -5.12 13.88
C CYS A 67 13.54 -5.81 13.00
N SER A 68 13.08 -6.47 11.94
CA SER A 68 13.88 -6.96 10.83
C SER A 68 13.92 -5.90 9.73
N ILE A 69 15.12 -5.55 9.24
CA ILE A 69 15.32 -4.56 8.17
C ILE A 69 16.22 -5.19 7.11
N THR A 70 15.75 -5.22 5.87
CA THR A 70 16.51 -5.82 4.76
C THR A 70 17.45 -4.83 4.07
N GLY A 71 17.16 -3.53 4.20
CA GLY A 71 17.98 -2.45 3.63
C GLY A 71 19.01 -1.87 4.59
N ALA A 72 19.66 -0.82 4.15
CA ALA A 72 20.64 -0.07 4.97
C ALA A 72 19.95 0.87 5.96
N VAL A 73 20.57 1.06 7.14
CA VAL A 73 20.19 2.12 8.08
C VAL A 73 21.11 3.31 7.89
N ASN A 74 20.56 4.44 7.45
CA ASN A 74 21.30 5.67 7.19
C ASN A 74 20.92 6.76 8.21
N THR A 75 21.84 7.07 9.13
CA THR A 75 21.64 8.09 10.17
C THR A 75 21.95 9.52 9.70
N ASN A 76 22.28 9.70 8.42
CA ASN A 76 22.49 11.00 7.78
C ASN A 76 21.94 11.01 6.35
N ALA A 77 20.66 10.70 6.19
CA ALA A 77 19.97 10.55 4.90
C ALA A 77 19.60 11.91 4.26
N THR A 78 20.52 12.91 4.33
CA THR A 78 20.25 14.30 3.91
C THR A 78 19.90 14.41 2.43
N ALA A 79 20.57 13.66 1.54
CA ALA A 79 20.28 13.68 0.10
C ALA A 79 18.90 13.10 -0.19
N ALA A 80 18.55 11.96 0.42
CA ALA A 80 17.24 11.34 0.25
C ALA A 80 16.12 12.25 0.79
N TYR A 81 16.37 12.92 1.90
CA TYR A 81 15.40 13.86 2.45
C TYR A 81 15.19 15.09 1.54
N ALA A 82 16.24 15.62 0.89
CA ALA A 82 16.12 16.70 -0.07
C ALA A 82 15.29 16.27 -1.31
N ASP A 83 15.49 15.07 -1.81
CA ASP A 83 14.70 14.52 -2.90
C ASP A 83 13.24 14.28 -2.49
N PHE A 84 13.00 13.81 -1.26
CA PHE A 84 11.66 13.71 -0.70
C PHE A 84 10.96 15.07 -0.62
N LEU A 85 11.63 16.14 -0.16
CA LEU A 85 11.07 17.48 -0.11
C LEU A 85 10.70 18.00 -1.50
N THR A 86 11.52 17.70 -2.51
CA THR A 86 11.23 18.03 -3.91
C THR A 86 9.97 17.32 -4.40
N ALA A 87 9.84 16.02 -4.14
CA ALA A 87 8.66 15.25 -4.49
C ALA A 87 7.40 15.71 -3.73
N TYR A 88 7.55 16.01 -2.44
CA TYR A 88 6.46 16.54 -1.61
C TYR A 88 5.94 17.88 -2.15
N GLY A 89 6.84 18.80 -2.52
CA GLY A 89 6.46 20.08 -3.13
C GLY A 89 5.79 19.93 -4.49
N ALA A 90 6.28 19.01 -5.33
CA ALA A 90 5.69 18.73 -6.64
C ALA A 90 4.24 18.21 -6.50
N LEU A 91 4.05 17.16 -5.70
CA LEU A 91 2.70 16.60 -5.44
C LEU A 91 1.75 17.61 -4.81
N GLY A 92 2.27 18.49 -3.94
CA GLY A 92 1.50 19.56 -3.32
C GLY A 92 0.95 20.61 -4.31
N SER A 93 1.48 20.67 -5.53
CA SER A 93 1.07 21.60 -6.59
C SER A 93 0.28 20.94 -7.72
N ASP A 94 0.12 19.61 -7.74
CA ASP A 94 -0.64 18.92 -8.78
C ASP A 94 -2.11 19.40 -8.81
N GLU A 95 -2.66 19.55 -10.02
CA GLU A 95 -4.06 19.91 -10.18
C GLU A 95 -4.98 18.73 -9.87
N CYS A 96 -6.06 18.98 -9.13
CA CYS A 96 -7.04 17.97 -8.78
C CYS A 96 -7.86 17.55 -10.01
N THR A 97 -7.84 16.28 -10.35
CA THR A 97 -8.77 15.70 -11.34
C THR A 97 -10.17 15.62 -10.75
N GLN A 98 -10.27 15.29 -9.48
CA GLN A 98 -11.53 15.18 -8.76
C GLN A 98 -11.37 15.58 -7.29
N ILE A 99 -12.39 16.26 -6.74
CA ILE A 99 -12.48 16.56 -5.31
C ILE A 99 -13.35 15.47 -4.65
N LEU A 100 -12.82 14.87 -3.59
CA LEU A 100 -13.52 13.86 -2.81
C LEU A 100 -13.90 14.42 -1.44
N THR A 101 -15.02 13.97 -0.92
CA THR A 101 -15.47 14.22 0.46
C THR A 101 -15.17 13.04 1.38
N THR A 102 -14.99 11.84 0.82
CA THR A 102 -14.63 10.61 1.52
C THR A 102 -13.83 9.68 0.62
N LEU A 103 -13.01 8.84 1.21
CA LEU A 103 -12.31 7.72 0.55
C LEU A 103 -13.11 6.42 0.64
N ASP A 104 -14.08 6.36 1.55
CA ASP A 104 -14.82 5.14 1.91
C ASP A 104 -15.67 4.64 0.75
N GLY A 105 -15.47 3.36 0.40
CA GLY A 105 -16.24 2.68 -0.64
C GLY A 105 -16.00 3.17 -2.07
N GLN A 106 -15.02 4.05 -2.29
CA GLN A 106 -14.73 4.57 -3.63
C GLN A 106 -14.05 3.51 -4.51
N VAL A 107 -14.36 3.57 -5.81
CA VAL A 107 -13.66 2.83 -6.87
C VAL A 107 -13.11 3.86 -7.84
N LEU A 108 -11.80 4.03 -7.86
CA LEU A 108 -11.14 5.16 -8.53
C LEU A 108 -10.20 4.69 -9.64
N SER A 109 -10.34 5.30 -10.81
CA SER A 109 -9.38 5.16 -11.93
C SER A 109 -8.10 5.97 -11.67
N PRO A 110 -7.00 5.77 -12.44
CA PRO A 110 -5.83 6.62 -12.33
C PRO A 110 -6.16 8.11 -12.43
N GLY A 111 -5.56 8.95 -11.56
CA GLY A 111 -5.84 10.38 -11.51
C GLY A 111 -5.34 11.06 -10.24
N VAL A 112 -5.64 12.36 -10.08
CA VAL A 112 -5.30 13.18 -8.91
C VAL A 112 -6.58 13.49 -8.13
N TYR A 113 -6.65 13.00 -6.91
CA TYR A 113 -7.82 13.10 -6.02
C TYR A 113 -7.51 13.99 -4.83
N CYS A 114 -8.33 14.99 -4.59
CA CYS A 114 -8.10 15.96 -3.55
C CYS A 114 -9.18 15.89 -2.47
N VAL A 115 -8.76 15.92 -1.22
CA VAL A 115 -9.61 16.10 -0.04
C VAL A 115 -9.19 17.41 0.62
N ALA A 116 -10.09 18.37 0.74
CA ALA A 116 -9.76 19.71 1.22
C ALA A 116 -9.36 19.75 2.71
N ALA A 117 -9.97 18.88 3.52
CA ALA A 117 -9.73 18.73 4.96
C ALA A 117 -9.02 17.40 5.27
N ALA A 118 -9.13 16.94 6.52
CA ALA A 118 -8.69 15.61 6.91
C ALA A 118 -9.52 14.52 6.23
N ALA A 119 -8.87 13.39 5.92
CA ALA A 119 -9.52 12.17 5.47
C ALA A 119 -9.44 11.11 6.58
N THR A 120 -10.60 10.64 7.03
CA THR A 120 -10.72 9.58 8.03
C THR A 120 -11.52 8.43 7.45
N SER A 121 -10.96 7.22 7.52
CA SER A 121 -11.56 5.99 7.00
C SER A 121 -11.56 4.91 8.08
N THR A 122 -12.72 4.33 8.37
CA THR A 122 -12.86 3.32 9.41
C THR A 122 -13.62 2.12 8.88
N SER A 123 -13.02 0.92 9.00
CA SER A 123 -13.60 -0.35 8.54
C SER A 123 -14.13 -0.29 7.10
N SER A 124 -13.36 0.36 6.22
CA SER A 124 -13.76 0.66 4.85
C SER A 124 -12.73 0.22 3.84
N VAL A 125 -13.14 0.20 2.56
CA VAL A 125 -12.29 -0.19 1.44
C VAL A 125 -12.28 0.90 0.39
N LEU A 126 -11.08 1.24 -0.09
CA LEU A 126 -10.84 2.05 -1.28
C LEU A 126 -10.29 1.12 -2.37
N THR A 127 -10.95 1.07 -3.52
CA THR A 127 -10.49 0.27 -4.66
C THR A 127 -9.87 1.18 -5.73
N LEU A 128 -8.63 0.88 -6.11
CA LEU A 128 -7.90 1.58 -7.17
C LEU A 128 -7.88 0.69 -8.41
N ASN A 129 -8.72 1.03 -9.39
CA ASN A 129 -8.95 0.20 -10.57
C ASN A 129 -8.32 0.83 -11.81
N GLY A 130 -7.34 0.17 -12.39
CA GLY A 130 -6.68 0.64 -13.62
C GLY A 130 -5.50 -0.22 -14.03
N PRO A 131 -4.87 0.10 -15.18
CA PRO A 131 -3.76 -0.68 -15.73
C PRO A 131 -2.48 -0.54 -14.89
N SER A 132 -1.50 -1.40 -15.13
CA SER A 132 -0.21 -1.43 -14.41
C SER A 132 0.61 -0.15 -14.52
N ASN A 133 0.42 0.65 -15.56
CA ASN A 133 1.04 1.96 -15.72
C ASN A 133 0.17 3.13 -15.19
N GLY A 134 -0.98 2.82 -14.57
CA GLY A 134 -1.83 3.82 -13.94
C GLY A 134 -1.17 4.44 -12.72
N THR A 135 -1.37 5.75 -12.51
CA THR A 135 -0.87 6.48 -11.35
C THR A 135 -2.04 7.09 -10.60
N TRP A 136 -2.08 6.89 -9.28
CA TRP A 136 -3.05 7.51 -8.38
C TRP A 136 -2.33 8.44 -7.42
N ILE A 137 -2.79 9.69 -7.36
CA ILE A 137 -2.26 10.69 -6.44
C ILE A 137 -3.42 11.18 -5.57
N PHE A 138 -3.25 11.06 -4.27
CA PHE A 138 -4.17 11.59 -3.27
C PHE A 138 -3.54 12.79 -2.59
N ARG A 139 -4.26 13.90 -2.56
CA ARG A 139 -3.84 15.13 -1.88
C ARG A 139 -4.79 15.42 -0.74
N ILE A 140 -4.33 15.14 0.49
CA ILE A 140 -5.14 15.28 1.71
C ILE A 140 -4.78 16.56 2.44
N GLY A 141 -5.78 17.41 2.72
CA GLY A 141 -5.57 18.67 3.39
C GLY A 141 -5.22 19.81 2.42
N THR A 142 -5.73 19.81 1.20
CA THR A 142 -5.46 20.87 0.20
C THR A 142 -5.97 22.24 0.63
N GLY A 143 -6.82 22.35 1.65
CA GLY A 143 -7.21 23.59 2.30
C GLY A 143 -6.15 24.18 3.25
N GLY A 144 -4.95 23.57 3.32
CA GLY A 144 -3.83 24.01 4.14
C GLY A 144 -3.59 23.19 5.40
N THR A 145 -4.59 22.43 5.85
CA THR A 145 -4.48 21.53 7.00
C THR A 145 -5.31 20.26 6.76
N GLY A 146 -4.81 19.10 7.16
CA GLY A 146 -5.54 17.86 7.07
C GLY A 146 -4.64 16.64 7.27
N ALA A 147 -5.08 15.73 8.12
CA ALA A 147 -4.42 14.46 8.38
C ALA A 147 -5.11 13.33 7.62
N LEU A 148 -4.39 12.24 7.37
CA LEU A 148 -4.92 10.99 6.87
C LEU A 148 -4.99 9.99 8.01
N THR A 149 -6.19 9.46 8.31
CA THR A 149 -6.37 8.48 9.37
C THR A 149 -7.12 7.26 8.84
N GLY A 150 -6.51 6.09 8.96
CA GLY A 150 -7.11 4.80 8.63
C GLY A 150 -7.17 3.88 9.86
N THR A 151 -8.33 3.31 10.13
CA THR A 151 -8.52 2.26 11.14
C THR A 151 -9.27 1.11 10.51
N SER A 152 -8.65 -0.06 10.44
CA SER A 152 -9.17 -1.20 9.66
C SER A 152 -9.54 -0.80 8.22
N PHE A 153 -8.73 0.10 7.65
CA PHE A 153 -8.91 0.65 6.31
C PHE A 153 -8.07 -0.15 5.32
N SER A 154 -8.67 -0.56 4.22
CA SER A 154 -7.99 -1.30 3.17
C SER A 154 -7.96 -0.53 1.86
N VAL A 155 -6.78 -0.41 1.26
CA VAL A 155 -6.61 0.08 -0.11
C VAL A 155 -6.26 -1.10 -1.00
N VAL A 156 -7.09 -1.35 -2.01
CA VAL A 156 -7.03 -2.53 -2.87
C VAL A 156 -6.75 -2.12 -4.30
N MET A 157 -5.77 -2.78 -4.95
CA MET A 157 -5.52 -2.62 -6.37
C MET A 157 -6.40 -3.55 -7.20
N ALA A 158 -6.92 -3.05 -8.33
CA ALA A 158 -7.70 -3.81 -9.29
C ALA A 158 -7.30 -3.46 -10.72
N GLY A 159 -7.67 -4.29 -11.71
CA GLY A 159 -7.39 -4.03 -13.11
C GLY A 159 -5.91 -4.12 -13.51
N GLY A 160 -5.06 -4.68 -12.65
CA GLY A 160 -3.60 -4.77 -12.88
C GLY A 160 -2.81 -3.58 -12.34
N GLY A 161 -3.44 -2.65 -11.62
CA GLY A 161 -2.77 -1.50 -11.00
C GLY A 161 -1.67 -1.94 -10.02
N VAL A 162 -0.60 -1.14 -9.92
CA VAL A 162 0.59 -1.47 -9.12
C VAL A 162 0.64 -0.59 -7.87
N PRO A 163 0.81 -1.17 -6.65
CA PRO A 163 0.88 -0.43 -5.38
C PRO A 163 1.88 0.72 -5.39
N CYS A 164 3.02 0.54 -6.05
CA CYS A 164 4.10 1.53 -6.08
C CYS A 164 3.81 2.76 -6.95
N ASN A 165 2.72 2.75 -7.69
CA ASN A 165 2.22 3.89 -8.48
C ASN A 165 1.14 4.70 -7.74
N VAL A 166 0.96 4.44 -6.45
CA VAL A 166 0.03 5.18 -5.58
C VAL A 166 0.82 6.12 -4.68
N TYR A 167 0.43 7.39 -4.63
CA TYR A 167 1.09 8.43 -3.86
C TYR A 167 0.10 9.20 -3.02
N TRP A 168 0.44 9.41 -1.75
CA TRP A 168 -0.37 10.12 -0.77
C TRP A 168 0.38 11.35 -0.28
N TRP A 169 0.07 12.49 -0.82
CA TRP A 169 0.50 13.76 -0.25
C TRP A 169 -0.44 14.14 0.89
N VAL A 170 0.10 14.30 2.08
CA VAL A 170 -0.68 14.62 3.27
C VAL A 170 -0.12 15.90 3.89
N ALA A 171 -0.95 16.93 4.03
CA ALA A 171 -0.52 18.22 4.56
C ALA A 171 0.02 18.13 5.99
N GLN A 172 -0.51 17.22 6.80
CA GLN A 172 -0.14 16.98 8.20
C GLN A 172 0.30 15.55 8.42
N ALA A 173 -0.15 14.91 9.50
CA ALA A 173 0.21 13.55 9.88
C ALA A 173 -0.61 12.48 9.14
N ALA A 174 -0.05 11.28 9.05
CA ALA A 174 -0.75 10.08 8.61
C ALA A 174 -0.71 9.01 9.69
N THR A 175 -1.87 8.40 10.00
CA THR A 175 -1.98 7.34 11.00
C THR A 175 -2.76 6.17 10.43
N MET A 176 -2.13 4.98 10.41
CA MET A 176 -2.74 3.72 9.97
C MET A 176 -2.75 2.72 11.13
N THR A 177 -3.91 2.21 11.49
CA THR A 177 -4.08 1.21 12.54
C THR A 177 -4.87 0.04 11.99
N ASP A 178 -4.38 -1.19 12.18
CA ASP A 178 -5.03 -2.43 11.71
C ASP A 178 -5.41 -2.40 10.22
N SER A 179 -4.59 -1.72 9.39
CA SER A 179 -4.93 -1.37 8.01
C SER A 179 -4.06 -2.13 7.00
N ASN A 180 -4.65 -2.46 5.84
CA ASN A 180 -3.92 -2.95 4.68
C ASN A 180 -3.79 -1.80 3.68
N PHE A 181 -2.64 -1.16 3.67
CA PHE A 181 -2.44 0.10 2.97
C PHE A 181 -1.45 -0.03 1.82
N VAL A 182 -1.68 0.67 0.73
CA VAL A 182 -0.77 0.70 -0.42
C VAL A 182 -0.40 2.12 -0.83
N GLY A 183 0.82 2.27 -1.31
CA GLY A 183 1.34 3.52 -1.88
C GLY A 183 2.37 4.21 -0.99
N THR A 184 3.02 5.20 -1.56
CA THR A 184 3.99 6.04 -0.84
C THR A 184 3.27 7.17 -0.13
N ILE A 185 3.37 7.24 1.20
CA ILE A 185 2.93 8.40 1.98
C ILE A 185 4.07 9.41 2.03
N LEU A 186 3.79 10.62 1.59
CA LEU A 186 4.61 11.81 1.78
C LEU A 186 3.85 12.74 2.72
N ALA A 187 4.20 12.71 4.00
CA ALA A 187 3.50 13.47 5.03
C ALA A 187 4.25 14.75 5.41
N GLY A 188 3.49 15.83 5.62
CA GLY A 188 4.04 17.09 6.11
C GLY A 188 4.53 17.01 7.56
N ALA A 189 3.96 16.10 8.35
CA ALA A 189 4.29 15.82 9.74
C ALA A 189 4.62 14.32 9.93
N ASP A 190 4.19 13.73 11.03
CA ASP A 190 4.50 12.38 11.44
C ASP A 190 3.72 11.31 10.66
N ILE A 191 4.29 10.11 10.57
CA ILE A 191 3.60 8.91 10.09
C ILE A 191 3.64 7.86 11.21
N THR A 192 2.47 7.34 11.57
CA THR A 192 2.33 6.25 12.53
C THR A 192 1.62 5.07 11.88
N VAL A 193 2.23 3.89 11.92
CA VAL A 193 1.63 2.64 11.44
C VAL A 193 1.65 1.63 12.57
N THR A 194 0.47 1.14 12.95
CA THR A 194 0.30 0.18 14.03
C THR A 194 -0.53 -0.99 13.54
N ARG A 195 0.09 -2.13 13.45
CA ARG A 195 -0.46 -3.39 12.93
C ARG A 195 -0.97 -3.31 11.47
N GLY A 196 -0.98 -4.42 10.78
CA GLY A 196 -1.37 -4.52 9.39
C GLY A 196 -0.19 -4.47 8.41
N THR A 197 -0.51 -4.39 7.13
CA THR A 197 0.46 -4.35 6.02
C THR A 197 0.47 -2.98 5.36
N PHE A 198 1.66 -2.50 5.05
CA PHE A 198 1.83 -1.27 4.30
C PHE A 198 2.80 -1.50 3.13
N ILE A 199 2.25 -1.66 1.92
CA ILE A 199 3.05 -1.82 0.71
C ILE A 199 3.34 -0.45 0.14
N GLY A 200 4.53 0.05 0.41
CA GLY A 200 4.89 1.41 0.03
C GLY A 200 6.05 1.98 0.82
N ARG A 201 6.01 3.28 1.02
CA ARG A 201 7.02 4.04 1.76
C ARG A 201 6.36 5.00 2.74
N ALA A 202 6.99 5.21 3.88
CA ALA A 202 6.63 6.19 4.88
C ALA A 202 7.69 7.30 4.92
N LEU A 203 7.42 8.43 4.25
CA LEU A 203 8.33 9.58 4.14
C LEU A 203 7.73 10.76 4.90
N ALA A 204 8.34 11.17 6.01
CA ALA A 204 7.77 12.13 6.98
C ALA A 204 8.57 13.42 7.10
N GLY A 205 7.88 14.55 7.37
CA GLY A 205 8.49 15.86 7.65
C GLY A 205 8.51 16.82 6.46
N GLY A 206 7.62 16.64 5.49
CA GLY A 206 7.59 17.43 4.24
C GLY A 206 7.15 18.88 4.39
N SER A 207 6.45 19.27 5.47
CA SER A 207 5.92 20.62 5.59
C SER A 207 6.98 21.70 5.83
N GLY A 208 8.13 21.31 6.37
CA GLY A 208 9.25 22.24 6.62
C GLY A 208 8.91 23.47 7.47
N THR A 209 7.71 23.50 8.06
CA THR A 209 7.21 24.66 8.81
C THR A 209 7.37 24.48 10.30
N THR A 210 7.46 25.59 11.03
CA THR A 210 7.53 25.63 12.51
C THR A 210 6.30 25.02 13.19
N LEU A 211 5.22 24.77 12.46
CA LEU A 211 3.97 24.17 12.95
C LEU A 211 4.03 22.64 13.07
N SER A 212 4.99 22.00 12.40
CA SER A 212 5.31 20.57 12.59
C SER A 212 6.82 20.44 12.60
N PRO A 213 7.44 20.61 13.77
CA PRO A 213 8.90 20.75 13.88
C PRO A 213 9.69 19.48 13.62
N ALA A 214 9.06 18.32 13.64
CA ALA A 214 9.70 17.02 13.36
C ALA A 214 8.75 16.18 12.52
N GLY A 215 9.29 15.40 11.58
CA GLY A 215 8.58 14.34 10.89
C GLY A 215 9.07 13.00 11.39
N ALA A 216 8.38 12.40 12.35
CA ALA A 216 8.71 11.07 12.86
C ALA A 216 8.00 9.98 12.07
N VAL A 217 8.64 8.81 11.97
CA VAL A 217 8.00 7.57 11.50
C VAL A 217 7.98 6.58 12.65
N THR A 218 6.80 6.18 13.08
CA THR A 218 6.61 5.20 14.16
C THR A 218 5.92 3.95 13.59
N LEU A 219 6.57 2.80 13.73
CA LEU A 219 6.14 1.52 13.20
C LEU A 219 6.04 0.49 14.33
N THR A 220 4.88 -0.14 14.49
CA THR A 220 4.64 -1.12 15.55
C THR A 220 3.86 -2.31 15.01
N ASN A 221 4.42 -3.52 15.11
CA ASN A 221 3.81 -4.78 14.67
C ASN A 221 3.28 -4.70 13.22
N THR A 222 4.05 -4.15 12.30
CA THR A 222 3.64 -3.94 10.91
C THR A 222 4.68 -4.49 9.91
N VAL A 223 4.21 -4.79 8.70
CA VAL A 223 5.07 -5.05 7.55
C VAL A 223 5.03 -3.82 6.66
N LEU A 224 6.19 -3.21 6.43
CA LEU A 224 6.34 -2.01 5.58
C LEU A 224 7.37 -2.25 4.48
N GLY A 225 7.03 -1.98 3.25
CA GLY A 225 7.99 -2.00 2.15
C GLY A 225 7.40 -2.41 0.80
N GLY A 226 8.20 -3.06 -0.04
CA GLY A 226 7.79 -3.54 -1.37
C GLY A 226 7.91 -2.52 -2.51
N CYS A 227 8.18 -1.24 -2.22
CA CYS A 227 8.36 -0.21 -3.25
C CYS A 227 9.76 0.44 -3.26
N GLY A 228 10.60 0.19 -2.27
CA GLY A 228 11.91 0.85 -2.10
C GLY A 228 13.11 0.06 -2.58
N SER A 229 13.00 -1.22 -2.69
CA SER A 229 13.94 -2.06 -3.38
C SER A 229 13.20 -2.70 -4.55
N THR A 230 13.62 -2.38 -5.78
CA THR A 230 13.64 -3.46 -6.75
C THR A 230 14.72 -4.41 -6.23
N PRO A 231 14.44 -5.57 -5.73
CA PRO A 231 15.31 -6.67 -6.03
C PRO A 231 15.37 -6.58 -7.55
N ALA A 232 16.58 -6.53 -8.15
CA ALA A 232 16.70 -6.80 -9.55
C ALA A 232 15.76 -7.96 -9.83
N PRO A 233 14.90 -7.93 -10.90
CA PRO A 233 14.03 -9.05 -11.17
C PRO A 233 14.96 -10.26 -11.16
N GLY A 234 14.97 -10.93 -10.03
CA GLY A 234 15.53 -12.25 -9.96
C GLY A 234 14.72 -12.99 -11.00
N THR A 235 15.38 -13.50 -12.02
CA THR A 235 14.81 -14.34 -13.06
C THR A 235 14.26 -15.66 -12.46
N GLY A 236 13.96 -15.66 -11.16
CA GLY A 236 13.35 -16.77 -10.43
C GLY A 236 11.83 -16.71 -10.53
N THR A 237 11.24 -17.84 -10.90
CA THR A 237 9.79 -18.04 -10.77
C THR A 237 9.42 -17.96 -9.29
N ILE A 238 8.55 -17.02 -8.93
CA ILE A 238 7.94 -17.00 -7.59
C ILE A 238 6.82 -18.03 -7.60
N LYS A 239 6.79 -18.90 -6.63
CA LYS A 239 5.66 -19.79 -6.40
C LYS A 239 5.41 -19.91 -4.90
N VAL A 240 4.18 -19.62 -4.50
CA VAL A 240 3.71 -19.81 -3.14
C VAL A 240 2.45 -20.68 -3.15
N THR A 241 2.37 -21.59 -2.22
CA THR A 241 1.19 -22.43 -2.00
C THR A 241 0.84 -22.40 -0.52
N GLY A 242 -0.42 -22.55 -0.21
CA GLY A 242 -0.83 -22.62 1.19
C GLY A 242 -2.28 -23.03 1.34
N GLY A 243 -2.58 -23.51 2.54
CA GLY A 243 -3.93 -23.84 2.95
C GLY A 243 -4.01 -23.99 4.45
N GLY A 244 -5.15 -23.61 5.00
CA GLY A 244 -5.32 -23.66 6.44
C GLY A 244 -6.58 -22.96 6.92
N GLN A 245 -6.56 -22.61 8.18
CA GLN A 245 -7.64 -21.90 8.84
C GLN A 245 -7.12 -20.69 9.62
N ILE A 246 -7.93 -19.66 9.68
CA ILE A 246 -7.74 -18.50 10.56
C ILE A 246 -8.93 -18.36 11.51
N PRO A 247 -8.71 -17.85 12.74
CA PRO A 247 -9.82 -17.51 13.63
C PRO A 247 -10.58 -16.31 13.08
N VAL A 248 -11.91 -16.38 13.14
CA VAL A 248 -12.83 -15.29 12.85
C VAL A 248 -13.44 -14.86 14.18
N PRO A 249 -12.88 -13.82 14.83
CA PRO A 249 -13.42 -13.27 16.05
C PRO A 249 -14.65 -12.41 15.71
N ASP A 250 -15.80 -13.03 15.55
CA ASP A 250 -17.08 -12.31 15.52
C ASP A 250 -17.61 -12.18 16.94
N VAL A 251 -18.21 -11.02 17.26
CA VAL A 251 -18.68 -10.69 18.62
C VAL A 251 -19.79 -11.62 19.10
N SER A 252 -20.52 -12.24 18.18
CA SER A 252 -21.68 -13.09 18.48
C SER A 252 -21.42 -14.59 18.32
N SER A 253 -20.44 -14.99 17.52
CA SER A 253 -20.14 -16.40 17.25
C SER A 253 -18.67 -16.55 16.78
N PRO A 254 -17.74 -16.81 17.71
CA PRO A 254 -16.38 -17.16 17.32
C PRO A 254 -16.37 -18.38 16.40
N GLY A 255 -15.67 -18.29 15.30
CA GLY A 255 -15.58 -19.36 14.34
C GLY A 255 -14.26 -19.34 13.58
N THR A 256 -14.22 -20.03 12.47
CA THR A 256 -13.05 -20.10 11.60
C THR A 256 -13.39 -19.76 10.17
N ALA A 257 -12.39 -19.33 9.41
CA ALA A 257 -12.43 -19.32 7.96
C ALA A 257 -11.32 -20.22 7.43
N SER A 258 -11.62 -20.97 6.37
CA SER A 258 -10.66 -21.81 5.67
C SER A 258 -10.18 -21.11 4.41
N PHE A 259 -8.92 -21.30 4.07
CA PHE A 259 -8.33 -20.81 2.83
C PHE A 259 -7.49 -21.86 2.15
N GLY A 260 -7.34 -21.74 0.84
CA GLY A 260 -6.42 -22.52 0.02
C GLY A 260 -6.01 -21.70 -1.18
N PHE A 261 -4.74 -21.76 -1.55
CA PHE A 261 -4.23 -21.04 -2.71
C PHE A 261 -3.00 -21.69 -3.33
N ASN A 262 -2.81 -21.36 -4.60
CA ASN A 262 -1.53 -21.39 -5.27
C ASN A 262 -1.39 -20.09 -6.04
N ALA A 263 -0.23 -19.47 -6.02
CA ALA A 263 0.07 -18.25 -6.77
C ALA A 263 1.52 -18.28 -7.24
N GLY A 264 1.79 -17.81 -8.43
CA GLY A 264 3.15 -17.76 -8.93
C GLY A 264 3.32 -17.04 -10.26
N THR A 265 4.59 -16.77 -10.59
CA THR A 265 5.00 -16.21 -11.88
C THR A 265 5.64 -17.29 -12.74
N GLY A 266 5.42 -17.26 -14.04
CA GLY A 266 6.02 -18.17 -15.02
C GLY A 266 6.24 -17.49 -16.35
N GLN A 267 6.65 -18.24 -17.38
CA GLN A 267 6.87 -17.69 -18.73
C GLN A 267 5.62 -17.05 -19.37
N GLY A 268 4.42 -17.38 -18.86
CA GLY A 268 3.13 -16.81 -19.29
C GLY A 268 2.62 -15.66 -18.44
N GLY A 269 3.41 -15.16 -17.48
CA GLY A 269 2.98 -14.16 -16.50
C GLY A 269 2.53 -14.76 -15.18
N THR A 270 1.75 -13.99 -14.41
CA THR A 270 1.18 -14.45 -13.14
C THR A 270 0.01 -15.40 -13.35
N SER A 271 -0.07 -16.44 -12.54
CA SER A 271 -1.17 -17.40 -12.53
C SER A 271 -1.37 -18.00 -11.15
N GLY A 272 -2.57 -18.50 -10.90
CA GLY A 272 -2.89 -19.16 -9.66
C GLY A 272 -4.40 -19.19 -9.38
N HIS A 273 -4.72 -19.78 -8.23
CA HIS A 273 -6.08 -19.93 -7.77
C HIS A 273 -6.18 -19.63 -6.28
N PHE A 274 -7.27 -19.01 -5.85
CA PHE A 274 -7.57 -18.68 -4.46
C PHE A 274 -8.97 -19.14 -4.10
N ASN A 275 -9.09 -19.86 -3.00
CA ASN A 275 -10.35 -20.26 -2.40
C ASN A 275 -10.41 -19.81 -0.93
N TYR A 276 -11.54 -19.27 -0.52
CA TYR A 276 -11.76 -18.81 0.84
C TYR A 276 -13.20 -19.09 1.26
N VAL A 277 -13.37 -19.65 2.46
CA VAL A 277 -14.68 -19.94 3.04
C VAL A 277 -14.73 -19.44 4.49
N ASN A 278 -15.58 -18.44 4.74
CA ASN A 278 -15.87 -18.01 6.11
C ASN A 278 -17.06 -18.83 6.65
N HIS A 279 -16.79 -19.71 7.59
CA HIS A 279 -17.79 -20.62 8.17
C HIS A 279 -18.78 -19.93 9.12
N VAL A 280 -18.54 -18.66 9.49
CA VAL A 280 -19.45 -17.90 10.37
C VAL A 280 -20.60 -17.30 9.56
N ASN A 281 -20.31 -16.68 8.42
CA ASN A 281 -21.30 -15.97 7.60
C ASN A 281 -21.63 -16.69 6.28
N GLY A 282 -20.98 -17.82 6.00
CA GLY A 282 -21.18 -18.59 4.77
C GLY A 282 -20.58 -17.99 3.49
N LEU A 283 -19.75 -16.95 3.62
CA LEU A 283 -19.06 -16.38 2.47
C LEU A 283 -18.14 -17.40 1.84
N HIS A 284 -18.30 -17.62 0.52
CA HIS A 284 -17.43 -18.48 -0.28
C HIS A 284 -16.89 -17.67 -1.47
N VAL A 285 -15.60 -17.63 -1.61
CA VAL A 285 -14.87 -16.99 -2.70
C VAL A 285 -14.01 -18.02 -3.40
N ASP A 286 -14.13 -18.06 -4.72
CA ASP A 286 -13.34 -18.86 -5.63
C ASP A 286 -12.83 -17.92 -6.73
N GLY A 287 -11.52 -17.80 -6.91
CA GLY A 287 -10.95 -16.79 -7.77
C GLY A 287 -9.62 -17.12 -8.41
N THR A 288 -9.33 -16.39 -9.47
CA THR A 288 -8.08 -16.48 -10.24
C THR A 288 -7.10 -15.41 -9.76
N VAL A 289 -5.86 -15.80 -9.52
CA VAL A 289 -4.76 -14.88 -9.19
C VAL A 289 -4.28 -14.20 -10.47
N ASN A 290 -4.22 -12.88 -10.45
CA ASN A 290 -3.85 -12.05 -11.59
C ASN A 290 -2.51 -11.32 -11.37
N ASP A 291 -2.11 -11.12 -10.11
CA ASP A 291 -0.87 -10.45 -9.76
C ASP A 291 -0.26 -11.03 -8.48
N ILE A 292 1.08 -10.97 -8.37
CA ILE A 292 1.83 -11.44 -7.22
C ILE A 292 3.10 -10.61 -7.05
N VAL A 293 3.38 -10.18 -5.81
CA VAL A 293 4.58 -9.42 -5.48
C VAL A 293 5.17 -9.89 -4.15
N VAL A 294 6.49 -10.05 -4.10
CA VAL A 294 7.21 -10.27 -2.83
C VAL A 294 7.33 -8.94 -2.11
N ILE A 295 6.88 -8.89 -0.87
CA ILE A 295 6.89 -7.67 -0.06
C ILE A 295 7.87 -7.75 1.11
N ALA A 296 8.32 -8.94 1.49
CA ALA A 296 9.42 -9.11 2.45
C ALA A 296 10.28 -10.34 2.13
N PHE A 297 11.52 -10.31 2.61
CA PHE A 297 12.53 -11.36 2.42
C PHE A 297 13.14 -11.74 3.77
N ASN A 298 13.56 -12.99 3.90
CA ASN A 298 14.40 -13.46 4.97
C ASN A 298 15.81 -12.87 4.89
N ALA A 299 16.61 -13.03 5.94
CA ALA A 299 18.00 -12.56 5.97
C ALA A 299 18.90 -13.22 4.91
N ASP A 300 18.54 -14.39 4.40
CA ASP A 300 19.24 -15.09 3.34
C ASP A 300 18.81 -14.67 1.92
N GLY A 301 17.86 -13.73 1.81
CA GLY A 301 17.33 -13.22 0.55
C GLY A 301 16.19 -14.07 -0.04
N SER A 302 15.77 -15.14 0.62
CA SER A 302 14.57 -15.89 0.20
C SER A 302 13.29 -15.10 0.50
N PRO A 303 12.23 -15.22 -0.33
CA PRO A 303 10.94 -14.61 -0.02
C PRO A 303 10.39 -15.08 1.33
N ASN A 304 9.85 -14.15 2.12
CA ASN A 304 9.18 -14.46 3.39
C ASN A 304 7.70 -14.05 3.34
N THR A 305 7.39 -12.92 2.70
CA THR A 305 6.02 -12.42 2.63
C THR A 305 5.67 -12.06 1.19
N VAL A 306 4.51 -12.51 0.76
CA VAL A 306 3.97 -12.27 -0.57
C VAL A 306 2.58 -11.67 -0.45
N LEU A 307 2.30 -10.70 -1.33
CA LEU A 307 0.97 -10.26 -1.63
C LEU A 307 0.58 -10.78 -3.02
N PHE A 308 -0.59 -11.36 -3.13
CA PHE A 308 -1.20 -11.66 -4.42
C PHE A 308 -2.65 -11.16 -4.50
N SER A 309 -3.08 -10.82 -5.70
CA SER A 309 -4.41 -10.30 -5.94
C SER A 309 -5.07 -10.94 -7.16
N GLY A 310 -6.40 -10.82 -7.22
CA GLY A 310 -7.12 -11.41 -8.32
C GLY A 310 -8.61 -11.10 -8.31
N THR A 311 -9.34 -11.80 -9.17
CA THR A 311 -10.77 -11.62 -9.37
C THR A 311 -11.53 -12.93 -9.15
N CYS A 312 -12.75 -12.83 -8.67
CA CYS A 312 -13.66 -13.96 -8.44
C CYS A 312 -14.79 -13.97 -9.45
N GLY A 313 -15.28 -15.19 -9.79
CA GLY A 313 -16.34 -15.39 -10.78
C GLY A 313 -17.69 -14.74 -10.46
N SER A 314 -17.89 -14.29 -9.21
CA SER A 314 -19.08 -13.59 -8.74
C SER A 314 -19.00 -12.05 -8.84
N GLY A 315 -17.99 -11.50 -9.52
CA GLY A 315 -17.80 -10.05 -9.63
C GLY A 315 -17.16 -9.43 -8.41
N CYS A 316 -16.35 -10.18 -7.68
CA CYS A 316 -15.52 -9.67 -6.59
C CYS A 316 -14.03 -9.61 -6.99
N ALA A 317 -13.26 -8.84 -6.24
CA ALA A 317 -11.81 -8.83 -6.27
C ALA A 317 -11.27 -9.19 -4.88
N PHE A 318 -10.07 -9.75 -4.85
CA PHE A 318 -9.40 -10.08 -3.59
C PHE A 318 -7.93 -9.64 -3.60
N THR A 319 -7.44 -9.37 -2.41
CA THR A 319 -6.01 -9.22 -2.11
C THR A 319 -5.68 -10.07 -0.90
N VAL A 320 -4.65 -10.87 -1.01
CA VAL A 320 -4.20 -11.80 0.03
C VAL A 320 -2.75 -11.50 0.37
N THR A 321 -2.45 -11.42 1.65
CA THR A 321 -1.08 -11.34 2.17
C THR A 321 -0.77 -12.61 2.93
N VAL A 322 0.35 -13.23 2.61
CA VAL A 322 0.81 -14.46 3.26
C VAL A 322 2.27 -14.35 3.67
N GLU A 323 2.58 -14.91 4.82
CA GLU A 323 3.92 -14.93 5.40
C GLU A 323 4.25 -16.36 5.82
N ASP A 324 5.41 -16.84 5.35
CA ASP A 324 5.98 -18.14 5.71
C ASP A 324 7.07 -17.91 6.76
N ASN A 325 6.80 -18.35 7.97
CA ASN A 325 7.72 -18.27 9.11
C ASN A 325 8.33 -19.62 9.47
N GLY A 326 8.38 -20.52 8.49
CA GLY A 326 9.05 -21.82 8.55
C GLY A 326 8.17 -22.97 9.06
N GLU A 327 8.68 -24.17 8.89
CA GLU A 327 7.97 -25.40 9.24
C GLU A 327 8.00 -25.67 10.76
N PRO A 328 6.87 -26.09 11.35
CA PRO A 328 5.68 -26.71 10.73
C PRO A 328 4.50 -25.74 10.45
N GLY A 329 4.70 -24.52 10.08
CA GLY A 329 3.67 -23.55 9.66
C GLY A 329 2.85 -22.92 10.79
N ILE A 330 3.09 -23.23 12.04
CA ILE A 330 2.32 -22.68 13.19
C ILE A 330 2.55 -21.18 13.41
N ASN A 331 3.60 -20.62 12.82
CA ASN A 331 3.95 -19.22 12.88
C ASN A 331 3.59 -18.47 11.60
N ASP A 332 3.05 -19.18 10.61
CA ASP A 332 2.65 -18.55 9.34
C ASP A 332 1.48 -17.62 9.53
N GLN A 333 1.40 -16.62 8.68
CA GLN A 333 0.35 -15.62 8.77
C GLN A 333 -0.42 -15.50 7.45
N PHE A 334 -1.71 -15.26 7.59
CA PHE A 334 -2.63 -15.06 6.48
C PHE A 334 -3.52 -13.84 6.73
N GLY A 335 -3.70 -13.00 5.70
CA GLY A 335 -4.63 -11.90 5.67
C GLY A 335 -5.35 -11.83 4.33
N VAL A 336 -6.62 -11.38 4.32
CA VAL A 336 -7.40 -11.25 3.09
C VAL A 336 -8.31 -10.03 3.12
N THR A 337 -8.41 -9.36 2.00
CA THR A 337 -9.40 -8.33 1.70
C THR A 337 -10.16 -8.74 0.44
N ILE A 338 -11.49 -8.82 0.55
CA ILE A 338 -12.41 -9.16 -0.54
C ILE A 338 -13.34 -7.97 -0.74
N THR A 339 -13.57 -7.57 -1.98
CA THR A 339 -14.38 -6.40 -2.35
C THR A 339 -15.27 -6.70 -3.55
N GLY A 340 -16.30 -5.89 -3.79
CA GLY A 340 -17.23 -6.02 -4.90
C GLY A 340 -18.61 -6.47 -4.45
N THR A 341 -19.17 -7.50 -5.10
CA THR A 341 -20.50 -8.05 -4.76
C THR A 341 -20.58 -8.64 -3.36
N VAL A 342 -19.45 -9.01 -2.80
CA VAL A 342 -19.25 -9.44 -1.41
C VAL A 342 -18.05 -8.71 -0.82
N SER A 343 -18.03 -8.55 0.49
CA SER A 343 -16.92 -7.89 1.16
C SER A 343 -16.52 -8.60 2.44
N GLU A 344 -15.22 -8.73 2.64
CA GLU A 344 -14.61 -9.28 3.86
C GLU A 344 -13.24 -8.66 4.04
N VAL A 345 -12.89 -8.30 5.27
CA VAL A 345 -11.53 -7.85 5.61
C VAL A 345 -11.05 -8.64 6.81
N ARG A 346 -9.95 -9.35 6.64
CA ARG A 346 -9.22 -10.04 7.72
C ARG A 346 -7.79 -9.57 7.68
N SER A 347 -7.41 -8.80 8.69
CA SER A 347 -6.02 -8.39 8.89
C SER A 347 -5.13 -9.62 9.02
N GLN A 348 -3.88 -9.50 8.58
CA GLN A 348 -2.90 -10.57 8.70
C GLN A 348 -2.77 -11.05 10.15
N ARG A 349 -2.81 -12.36 10.35
CA ARG A 349 -2.78 -13.03 11.65
C ARG A 349 -2.26 -14.45 11.51
N LEU A 350 -1.80 -15.01 12.63
CA LEU A 350 -1.39 -16.41 12.69
C LEU A 350 -2.51 -17.33 12.21
N ILE A 351 -2.14 -18.30 11.39
CA ILE A 351 -3.04 -19.39 11.03
C ILE A 351 -3.27 -20.29 12.25
N SER A 352 -4.48 -20.82 12.40
CA SER A 352 -4.82 -21.73 13.50
C SER A 352 -4.50 -23.20 13.16
N SER A 353 -4.38 -23.49 11.87
CA SER A 353 -3.96 -24.80 11.34
C SER A 353 -3.57 -24.65 9.86
N GLY A 354 -2.73 -25.53 9.37
CA GLY A 354 -2.30 -25.55 7.97
C GLY A 354 -0.84 -25.19 7.78
N ASN A 355 -0.48 -24.76 6.57
CA ASN A 355 0.87 -24.38 6.19
C ASN A 355 0.87 -23.42 4.99
N ILE A 356 1.84 -22.52 4.95
CA ILE A 356 2.15 -21.66 3.82
C ILE A 356 3.59 -21.94 3.43
N GLN A 357 3.87 -22.10 2.13
CA GLN A 357 5.18 -22.50 1.68
C GLN A 357 5.59 -21.80 0.40
N PHE A 358 6.79 -21.21 0.43
CA PHE A 358 7.44 -20.66 -0.75
C PHE A 358 8.27 -21.74 -1.43
N HIS A 359 8.21 -21.77 -2.75
CA HIS A 359 8.96 -22.71 -3.58
C HIS A 359 9.98 -21.95 -4.42
N PRO A 360 11.25 -22.40 -4.47
CA PRO A 360 12.29 -21.80 -5.29
C PRO A 360 12.01 -21.91 -6.78
#